data_fe34699bd2498ec5a9a3d720beb6a11d
#
_entry.id   fe34699bd2498ec5a9a3d720beb6a11d
#
_cell.length_a   1.000
_cell.length_b   1.000
_cell.length_c   1.000
_cell.angle_alpha   90.00
_cell.angle_beta   90.00
_cell.angle_gamma   90.00
#
_symmetry.space_group_name_H-M   'P 1'
#
loop_
_entity.id
_entity.type
_entity.pdbx_description
1 polymer ?
#
loop_
_entity_poly.entity_id
_entity_poly.type
_entity_poly.pdbx_seq_one_letter_code
_entity_poly.pdbx_strand_id
1 'polypeptide(L)'
;MSDRVAYDTWVQANQRCLVGEFDRLKARLTGGESAETAGHNIDEIDAEGPAPAAIDVLTNLFGLSRFERDVLLLCAGVEMNSELARVCGEALAPGHRSSVTFGLALAALEAPHWSALTPVGPLRRWRLVELDESPGVANARLRIDERVLHYLAGVNYLDPRLRPLLRTRQPGELLAVAHRQTAATILSAIEAGRSSSGLVLLTGDDLQGQGDVAASVASELGLQLYMLPAALVPPSASEIEALAVLWQREAFLLHAALLVECAEHEVPKQAGSFIDQLGGLVFVIGQELPSLTRQAVPQVVNRPQAVEQRALWEQALGQDAALVNGSLDGVSW
;
A
#
# COMPACT_ATOMS: atom_id res chain seq x y z
N MET A 1 -0.62 20.03 -16.31
CA MET A 1 -1.33 19.68 -17.55
C MET A 1 -0.74 18.43 -18.21
N SER A 2 0.57 18.24 -18.16
CA SER A 2 1.28 17.05 -18.68
C SER A 2 0.86 15.75 -17.97
N ASP A 3 0.81 15.75 -16.63
CA ASP A 3 0.52 14.55 -15.83
C ASP A 3 -0.89 13.98 -16.03
N ARG A 4 -1.87 14.86 -16.26
CA ARG A 4 -3.25 14.43 -16.51
C ARG A 4 -3.39 13.74 -17.88
N VAL A 5 -2.69 14.25 -18.89
CA VAL A 5 -2.68 13.63 -20.24
C VAL A 5 -1.98 12.28 -20.20
N ALA A 6 -0.86 12.18 -19.48
CA ALA A 6 -0.14 10.92 -19.28
C ALA A 6 -1.00 9.88 -18.55
N TYR A 7 -1.72 10.31 -17.50
CA TYR A 7 -2.65 9.46 -16.75
C TYR A 7 -3.81 8.97 -17.65
N ASP A 8 -4.45 9.85 -18.41
CA ASP A 8 -5.56 9.48 -19.29
C ASP A 8 -5.10 8.51 -20.39
N THR A 9 -3.88 8.68 -20.90
CA THR A 9 -3.26 7.77 -21.89
C THR A 9 -3.00 6.39 -21.27
N TRP A 10 -2.46 6.36 -20.05
CA TRP A 10 -2.23 5.11 -19.34
C TRP A 10 -3.54 4.38 -19.02
N VAL A 11 -4.58 5.07 -18.57
CA VAL A 11 -5.90 4.47 -18.29
C VAL A 11 -6.46 3.78 -19.53
N GLN A 12 -6.36 4.43 -20.70
CA GLN A 12 -6.81 3.84 -21.97
C GLN A 12 -5.99 2.60 -22.36
N ALA A 13 -4.66 2.63 -22.15
CA ALA A 13 -3.79 1.49 -22.41
C ALA A 13 -4.11 0.32 -21.46
N ASN A 14 -4.30 0.61 -20.18
CA ASN A 14 -4.68 -0.36 -19.17
C ASN A 14 -6.02 -1.02 -19.47
N GLN A 15 -7.03 -0.25 -19.89
CA GLN A 15 -8.33 -0.78 -20.30
C GLN A 15 -8.21 -1.70 -21.51
N ARG A 16 -7.44 -1.34 -22.53
CA ARG A 16 -7.18 -2.21 -23.70
C ARG A 16 -6.50 -3.52 -23.30
N CYS A 17 -5.52 -3.44 -22.39
CA CYS A 17 -4.87 -4.63 -21.83
C CYS A 17 -5.89 -5.55 -21.14
N LEU A 18 -6.75 -5.02 -20.26
CA LEU A 18 -7.78 -5.81 -19.57
C LEU A 18 -8.76 -6.48 -20.53
N VAL A 19 -9.22 -5.77 -21.56
CA VAL A 19 -10.11 -6.33 -22.58
C VAL A 19 -9.44 -7.49 -23.30
N GLY A 20 -8.19 -7.32 -23.74
CA GLY A 20 -7.42 -8.39 -24.38
C GLY A 20 -7.23 -9.62 -23.49
N GLU A 21 -6.96 -9.41 -22.20
CA GLU A 21 -6.82 -10.49 -21.22
C GLU A 21 -8.16 -11.24 -20.99
N PHE A 22 -9.27 -10.52 -20.92
CA PHE A 22 -10.60 -11.14 -20.80
C PHE A 22 -10.96 -11.95 -22.05
N ASP A 23 -10.64 -11.47 -23.26
CA ASP A 23 -10.86 -12.19 -24.49
C ASP A 23 -9.99 -13.47 -24.57
N ARG A 24 -8.74 -13.38 -24.10
CA ARG A 24 -7.84 -14.54 -23.99
C ARG A 24 -8.42 -15.61 -23.04
N LEU A 25 -8.86 -15.20 -21.85
CA LEU A 25 -9.47 -16.12 -20.87
C LEU A 25 -10.79 -16.74 -21.40
N LYS A 26 -11.59 -15.94 -22.08
CA LYS A 26 -12.84 -16.43 -22.71
C LYS A 26 -12.55 -17.50 -23.78
N ALA A 27 -11.62 -17.24 -24.70
CA ALA A 27 -11.22 -18.21 -25.72
C ALA A 27 -10.76 -19.53 -25.09
N ARG A 28 -9.99 -19.44 -23.99
CA ARG A 28 -9.52 -20.62 -23.28
C ARG A 28 -10.64 -21.42 -22.62
N LEU A 29 -11.60 -20.77 -21.98
CA LEU A 29 -12.75 -21.44 -21.35
C LEU A 29 -13.68 -22.10 -22.36
N THR A 30 -13.74 -21.59 -23.60
CA THR A 30 -14.58 -22.15 -24.67
C THR A 30 -13.88 -23.21 -25.53
N GLY A 31 -12.64 -23.58 -25.19
CA GLY A 31 -11.86 -24.57 -25.96
C GLY A 31 -11.39 -24.04 -27.32
N GLY A 32 -11.42 -22.73 -27.55
CA GLY A 32 -10.83 -22.10 -28.72
C GLY A 32 -9.31 -22.24 -28.68
N GLU A 33 -8.69 -22.53 -29.83
CA GLU A 33 -7.23 -22.46 -29.96
C GLU A 33 -6.80 -21.05 -29.58
N SER A 34 -6.04 -20.93 -28.49
CA SER A 34 -5.44 -19.67 -28.08
C SER A 34 -4.62 -19.15 -29.24
N ALA A 35 -4.95 -17.98 -29.77
CA ALA A 35 -4.02 -17.24 -30.60
C ALA A 35 -2.76 -17.02 -29.74
N GLU A 36 -1.69 -17.75 -30.06
CA GLU A 36 -0.37 -17.68 -29.39
C GLU A 36 0.30 -16.28 -29.50
N THR A 37 -0.43 -15.26 -29.97
CA THR A 37 0.10 -13.97 -30.38
C THR A 37 -0.26 -12.77 -29.49
N ALA A 38 -0.79 -12.95 -28.30
CA ALA A 38 -1.02 -11.85 -27.39
C ALA A 38 -0.35 -12.03 -26.00
N GLY A 39 0.58 -12.97 -25.90
CA GLY A 39 1.46 -13.03 -24.73
C GLY A 39 2.44 -11.86 -24.76
N HIS A 40 2.14 -10.79 -24.03
CA HIS A 40 3.17 -9.83 -23.67
C HIS A 40 4.24 -10.61 -22.92
N ASN A 41 5.42 -10.71 -23.52
CA ASN A 41 6.61 -11.24 -22.84
C ASN A 41 6.84 -10.40 -21.59
N ILE A 42 6.64 -11.02 -20.43
CA ILE A 42 6.90 -10.39 -19.11
C ILE A 42 8.40 -10.04 -18.96
N ASP A 43 9.25 -10.58 -19.83
CA ASP A 43 10.72 -10.42 -19.77
C ASP A 43 11.26 -9.18 -20.52
N GLU A 44 10.44 -8.45 -21.28
CA GLU A 44 10.83 -7.19 -21.94
C GLU A 44 10.01 -6.02 -21.39
N ILE A 45 10.38 -5.55 -20.19
CA ILE A 45 10.01 -4.21 -19.75
C ILE A 45 10.95 -3.25 -20.51
N ASP A 46 10.52 -2.79 -21.69
CA ASP A 46 11.15 -1.66 -22.35
C ASP A 46 11.10 -0.46 -21.41
N ALA A 47 12.26 0.00 -20.96
CA ALA A 47 12.39 1.16 -20.07
C ALA A 47 11.87 2.48 -20.68
N GLU A 48 11.51 2.46 -21.96
CA GLU A 48 10.93 3.58 -22.73
C GLU A 48 9.45 3.36 -23.14
N GLY A 49 8.83 2.25 -22.71
CA GLY A 49 7.43 1.93 -23.00
C GLY A 49 6.42 2.66 -22.08
N PRO A 50 5.12 2.64 -22.40
CA PRO A 50 4.10 3.16 -21.49
C PRO A 50 4.16 2.41 -20.16
N ALA A 51 3.82 3.12 -19.04
CA ALA A 51 3.80 2.53 -17.70
C ALA A 51 3.04 1.19 -17.69
N PRO A 52 3.49 0.20 -16.92
CA PRO A 52 2.94 -1.17 -16.93
C PRO A 52 1.45 -1.18 -16.60
N ALA A 53 0.72 -2.15 -17.14
CA ALA A 53 -0.70 -2.33 -16.83
C ALA A 53 -0.91 -2.67 -15.35
N ALA A 54 -2.06 -2.30 -14.79
CA ALA A 54 -2.34 -2.52 -13.37
C ALA A 54 -2.22 -3.99 -12.96
N ILE A 55 -2.58 -4.93 -13.82
CA ILE A 55 -2.43 -6.37 -13.53
C ILE A 55 -0.96 -6.80 -13.44
N ASP A 56 -0.09 -6.21 -14.25
CA ASP A 56 1.34 -6.55 -14.23
C ASP A 56 2.01 -5.94 -12.99
N VAL A 57 1.58 -4.74 -12.58
CA VAL A 57 1.98 -4.14 -11.30
C VAL A 57 1.57 -5.04 -10.13
N LEU A 58 0.31 -5.50 -10.07
CA LEU A 58 -0.16 -6.41 -9.01
C LEU A 58 0.61 -7.74 -9.03
N THR A 59 0.87 -8.29 -10.22
CA THR A 59 1.64 -9.53 -10.38
C THR A 59 3.02 -9.40 -9.76
N ASN A 60 3.73 -8.32 -10.05
CA ASN A 60 5.08 -8.07 -9.54
C ASN A 60 5.08 -7.75 -8.04
N LEU A 61 4.20 -6.87 -7.58
CA LEU A 61 4.13 -6.44 -6.17
C LEU A 61 3.81 -7.59 -5.22
N PHE A 62 2.89 -8.48 -5.62
CA PHE A 62 2.42 -9.57 -4.77
C PHE A 62 3.03 -10.93 -5.11
N GLY A 63 3.89 -11.00 -6.13
CA GLY A 63 4.57 -12.22 -6.54
C GLY A 63 3.60 -13.28 -7.06
N LEU A 64 2.61 -12.88 -7.87
CA LEU A 64 1.63 -13.81 -8.44
C LEU A 64 2.28 -14.70 -9.51
N SER A 65 2.03 -16.00 -9.44
CA SER A 65 2.30 -16.90 -10.56
C SER A 65 1.37 -16.59 -11.74
N ARG A 66 1.69 -17.12 -12.93
CA ARG A 66 0.81 -16.99 -14.10
C ARG A 66 -0.61 -17.49 -13.81
N PHE A 67 -0.71 -18.62 -13.13
CA PHE A 67 -2.01 -19.17 -12.73
C PHE A 67 -2.77 -18.24 -11.78
N GLU A 68 -2.11 -17.71 -10.76
CA GLU A 68 -2.73 -16.78 -9.79
C GLU A 68 -3.14 -15.46 -10.41
N ARG A 69 -2.33 -14.94 -11.34
CA ARG A 69 -2.67 -13.77 -12.17
C ARG A 69 -3.95 -14.03 -12.99
N ASP A 70 -4.04 -15.18 -13.63
CA ASP A 70 -5.20 -15.55 -14.43
C ASP A 70 -6.44 -15.78 -13.55
N VAL A 71 -6.31 -16.35 -12.35
CA VAL A 71 -7.40 -16.43 -11.37
C VAL A 71 -7.92 -15.06 -10.98
N LEU A 72 -7.02 -14.12 -10.68
CA LEU A 72 -7.40 -12.75 -10.33
C LEU A 72 -8.13 -12.05 -11.48
N LEU A 73 -7.60 -12.17 -12.71
CA LEU A 73 -8.24 -11.64 -13.93
C LEU A 73 -9.60 -12.30 -14.21
N LEU A 74 -9.74 -13.58 -13.95
CA LEU A 74 -11.02 -14.27 -14.14
C LEU A 74 -12.06 -13.74 -13.14
N CYS A 75 -11.68 -13.53 -11.89
CA CYS A 75 -12.57 -12.92 -10.89
C CYS A 75 -12.95 -11.47 -11.25
N ALA A 76 -11.99 -10.67 -11.72
CA ALA A 76 -12.27 -9.32 -12.21
C ALA A 76 -13.18 -9.33 -13.44
N GLY A 77 -12.91 -10.24 -14.39
CA GLY A 77 -13.64 -10.34 -15.64
C GLY A 77 -15.11 -10.71 -15.46
N VAL A 78 -15.43 -11.54 -14.47
CA VAL A 78 -16.84 -11.87 -14.16
C VAL A 78 -17.61 -10.63 -13.64
N GLU A 79 -16.94 -9.70 -12.98
CA GLU A 79 -17.57 -8.44 -12.52
C GLU A 79 -17.61 -7.37 -13.63
N MET A 80 -16.62 -7.34 -14.53
CA MET A 80 -16.42 -6.27 -15.50
C MET A 80 -16.90 -6.60 -16.92
N ASN A 81 -17.07 -7.89 -17.28
CA ASN A 81 -17.39 -8.35 -18.61
C ASN A 81 -18.51 -9.40 -18.59
N SER A 82 -19.70 -9.00 -19.05
CA SER A 82 -20.90 -9.85 -19.04
C SER A 82 -20.77 -11.12 -19.89
N GLU A 83 -19.97 -11.08 -20.95
CA GLU A 83 -19.77 -12.25 -21.82
C GLU A 83 -18.87 -13.28 -21.15
N LEU A 84 -17.76 -12.84 -20.51
CA LEU A 84 -16.92 -13.73 -19.72
C LEU A 84 -17.69 -14.31 -18.51
N ALA A 85 -18.52 -13.49 -17.86
CA ALA A 85 -19.41 -13.95 -16.81
C ALA A 85 -20.34 -15.09 -17.26
N ARG A 86 -20.95 -14.94 -18.45
CA ARG A 86 -21.80 -15.98 -19.05
C ARG A 86 -21.01 -17.27 -19.32
N VAL A 87 -19.83 -17.15 -19.92
CA VAL A 87 -18.98 -18.32 -20.23
C VAL A 87 -18.56 -19.05 -18.95
N CYS A 88 -18.19 -18.35 -17.89
CA CYS A 88 -17.89 -18.95 -16.59
C CYS A 88 -19.11 -19.69 -15.99
N GLY A 89 -20.31 -19.12 -16.11
CA GLY A 89 -21.54 -19.77 -15.65
C GLY A 89 -21.85 -21.07 -16.42
N GLU A 90 -21.68 -21.05 -17.72
CA GLU A 90 -21.89 -22.25 -18.58
C GLU A 90 -20.88 -23.36 -18.32
N ALA A 91 -19.61 -22.99 -18.01
CA ALA A 91 -18.58 -23.97 -17.70
C ALA A 91 -18.78 -24.68 -16.34
N LEU A 92 -19.53 -24.10 -15.41
CA LEU A 92 -19.83 -24.72 -14.12
C LEU A 92 -21.03 -25.67 -14.17
N ALA A 93 -22.14 -25.24 -14.69
CA ALA A 93 -23.32 -26.07 -15.06
C ALA A 93 -24.40 -25.17 -15.68
N PRO A 94 -25.27 -25.68 -16.59
CA PRO A 94 -26.37 -24.90 -17.13
C PRO A 94 -27.29 -24.36 -16.02
N GLY A 95 -27.51 -23.07 -16.00
CA GLY A 95 -28.40 -22.41 -15.03
C GLY A 95 -27.76 -21.97 -13.72
N HIS A 96 -26.46 -22.17 -13.51
CA HIS A 96 -25.75 -21.58 -12.38
C HIS A 96 -25.45 -20.08 -12.60
N ARG A 97 -25.48 -19.32 -11.50
CA ARG A 97 -25.03 -17.92 -11.55
C ARG A 97 -23.56 -17.88 -11.93
N SER A 98 -23.17 -16.92 -12.75
CA SER A 98 -21.77 -16.67 -13.09
C SER A 98 -20.95 -16.53 -11.83
N SER A 99 -20.04 -17.48 -11.61
CA SER A 99 -19.14 -17.48 -10.45
C SER A 99 -17.81 -18.12 -10.84
N VAL A 100 -16.76 -17.66 -10.23
CA VAL A 100 -15.43 -18.26 -10.35
C VAL A 100 -15.21 -19.15 -9.14
N THR A 101 -14.62 -20.32 -9.35
CA THR A 101 -14.16 -21.21 -8.27
C THR A 101 -12.73 -21.64 -8.57
N PHE A 102 -12.00 -22.05 -7.55
CA PHE A 102 -10.69 -22.66 -7.80
C PHE A 102 -10.79 -23.93 -8.61
N GLY A 103 -11.88 -24.71 -8.47
CA GLY A 103 -12.11 -25.90 -9.26
C GLY A 103 -12.21 -25.59 -10.76
N LEU A 104 -12.95 -24.55 -11.15
CA LEU A 104 -12.98 -24.05 -12.52
C LEU A 104 -11.61 -23.62 -13.01
N ALA A 105 -10.91 -22.84 -12.20
CA ALA A 105 -9.58 -22.32 -12.54
C ALA A 105 -8.57 -23.46 -12.74
N LEU A 106 -8.51 -24.44 -11.83
CA LEU A 106 -7.64 -25.62 -11.95
C LEU A 106 -7.92 -26.47 -13.19
N ALA A 107 -9.17 -26.52 -13.63
CA ALA A 107 -9.57 -27.31 -14.81
C ALA A 107 -9.26 -26.58 -16.13
N ALA A 108 -9.34 -25.25 -16.15
CA ALA A 108 -9.35 -24.47 -17.39
C ALA A 108 -8.09 -23.64 -17.64
N LEU A 109 -7.37 -23.19 -16.60
CA LEU A 109 -6.25 -22.28 -16.73
C LEU A 109 -4.91 -23.00 -16.90
N GLU A 110 -3.89 -22.26 -17.36
CA GLU A 110 -2.53 -22.78 -17.56
C GLU A 110 -1.76 -22.89 -16.26
N ALA A 111 -0.79 -23.83 -16.23
CA ALA A 111 0.11 -24.07 -15.13
C ALA A 111 -0.60 -24.14 -13.76
N PRO A 112 -1.70 -24.91 -13.63
CA PRO A 112 -2.48 -24.97 -12.39
C PRO A 112 -1.63 -25.57 -11.27
N HIS A 113 -1.73 -24.99 -10.07
CA HIS A 113 -1.05 -25.50 -8.90
C HIS A 113 -1.90 -25.33 -7.64
N TRP A 114 -1.85 -26.32 -6.76
CA TRP A 114 -2.68 -26.37 -5.56
C TRP A 114 -2.29 -25.33 -4.50
N SER A 115 -1.03 -24.89 -4.48
CA SER A 115 -0.55 -23.88 -3.51
C SER A 115 -1.27 -22.54 -3.63
N ALA A 116 -1.82 -22.17 -4.79
CA ALA A 116 -2.63 -20.96 -4.97
C ALA A 116 -3.90 -20.93 -4.09
N LEU A 117 -4.38 -22.10 -3.65
CA LEU A 117 -5.58 -22.21 -2.82
C LEU A 117 -5.29 -21.99 -1.33
N THR A 118 -4.02 -22.01 -0.93
CA THR A 118 -3.64 -21.96 0.48
C THR A 118 -3.85 -20.57 1.08
N PRO A 119 -4.16 -20.45 2.38
CA PRO A 119 -4.28 -19.15 3.05
C PRO A 119 -3.01 -18.31 3.02
N VAL A 120 -1.84 -18.97 2.88
CA VAL A 120 -0.53 -18.32 2.80
C VAL A 120 -0.13 -17.95 1.37
N GLY A 121 -0.86 -18.45 0.36
CA GLY A 121 -0.68 -18.08 -1.04
C GLY A 121 -1.05 -16.61 -1.28
N PRO A 122 -0.40 -15.93 -2.25
CA PRO A 122 -0.52 -14.49 -2.43
C PRO A 122 -1.96 -14.01 -2.66
N LEU A 123 -2.79 -14.74 -3.39
CA LEU A 123 -4.18 -14.36 -3.63
C LEU A 123 -4.97 -14.17 -2.32
N ARG A 124 -4.78 -15.08 -1.36
CA ARG A 124 -5.50 -15.08 -0.09
C ARG A 124 -4.77 -14.29 0.98
N ARG A 125 -3.44 -14.43 1.07
CA ARG A 125 -2.61 -13.70 2.03
C ARG A 125 -2.81 -12.19 1.91
N TRP A 126 -2.80 -11.67 0.69
CA TRP A 126 -2.95 -10.23 0.44
C TRP A 126 -4.41 -9.80 0.27
N ARG A 127 -5.36 -10.72 0.51
CA ARG A 127 -6.78 -10.46 0.33
C ARG A 127 -7.10 -9.86 -1.05
N LEU A 128 -6.47 -10.41 -2.09
CA LEU A 128 -6.78 -10.01 -3.47
C LEU A 128 -8.09 -10.66 -3.92
N VAL A 129 -8.37 -11.87 -3.40
CA VAL A 129 -9.64 -12.58 -3.56
C VAL A 129 -10.17 -13.04 -2.20
N GLU A 130 -11.47 -13.09 -2.08
CA GLU A 130 -12.20 -13.62 -0.94
C GLU A 130 -12.94 -14.89 -1.35
N LEU A 131 -13.11 -15.82 -0.42
CA LEU A 131 -13.87 -17.03 -0.61
C LEU A 131 -15.19 -16.91 0.15
N ASP A 132 -16.30 -17.24 -0.53
CA ASP A 132 -17.58 -17.42 0.15
C ASP A 132 -17.53 -18.68 1.03
N GLU A 133 -18.30 -18.68 2.11
CA GLU A 133 -18.47 -19.85 2.97
C GLU A 133 -19.08 -21.01 2.15
N SER A 134 -18.33 -22.08 2.00
CA SER A 134 -18.74 -23.28 1.25
C SER A 134 -18.05 -24.52 1.80
N PRO A 135 -18.69 -25.68 1.76
CA PRO A 135 -18.02 -26.94 2.08
C PRO A 135 -16.98 -27.27 0.98
N GLY A 136 -15.71 -26.96 1.28
CA GLY A 136 -14.57 -27.27 0.41
C GLY A 136 -14.02 -26.06 -0.37
N VAL A 137 -12.72 -25.84 -0.22
CA VAL A 137 -12.00 -24.68 -0.78
C VAL A 137 -12.07 -24.61 -2.31
N ALA A 138 -11.99 -25.75 -2.98
CA ALA A 138 -11.98 -25.77 -4.46
C ALA A 138 -13.33 -25.35 -5.07
N ASN A 139 -14.44 -25.59 -4.38
CA ASN A 139 -15.79 -25.28 -4.86
C ASN A 139 -16.34 -23.97 -4.29
N ALA A 140 -15.63 -23.34 -3.35
CA ALA A 140 -16.01 -22.04 -2.83
C ALA A 140 -15.98 -21.01 -3.95
N ARG A 141 -16.98 -20.12 -3.98
CA ARG A 141 -17.01 -19.00 -4.90
C ARG A 141 -15.91 -18.03 -4.54
N LEU A 142 -15.13 -17.62 -5.55
CA LEU A 142 -14.13 -16.57 -5.45
C LEU A 142 -14.76 -15.23 -5.82
N ARG A 143 -14.44 -14.22 -5.03
CA ARG A 143 -14.75 -12.81 -5.33
C ARG A 143 -13.47 -12.01 -5.25
N ILE A 144 -13.29 -11.13 -6.23
CA ILE A 144 -12.22 -10.15 -6.15
C ILE A 144 -12.55 -9.13 -5.06
N ASP A 145 -11.54 -8.69 -4.30
CA ASP A 145 -11.70 -7.56 -3.36
C ASP A 145 -12.01 -6.29 -4.14
N GLU A 146 -13.02 -5.52 -3.72
CA GLU A 146 -13.52 -4.33 -4.42
C GLU A 146 -12.41 -3.29 -4.64
N ARG A 147 -11.54 -3.09 -3.66
CA ARG A 147 -10.41 -2.18 -3.75
C ARG A 147 -9.42 -2.60 -4.84
N VAL A 148 -9.18 -3.92 -4.98
CA VAL A 148 -8.30 -4.49 -6.00
C VAL A 148 -8.95 -4.40 -7.38
N LEU A 149 -10.25 -4.64 -7.49
CA LEU A 149 -11.02 -4.48 -8.72
C LEU A 149 -10.91 -3.04 -9.25
N HIS A 150 -11.09 -2.04 -8.38
CA HIS A 150 -10.97 -0.63 -8.78
C HIS A 150 -9.53 -0.27 -9.17
N TYR A 151 -8.52 -0.83 -8.50
CA TYR A 151 -7.12 -0.64 -8.90
C TYR A 151 -6.86 -1.18 -10.31
N LEU A 152 -7.35 -2.38 -10.62
CA LEU A 152 -7.29 -2.94 -11.97
C LEU A 152 -7.97 -2.05 -13.00
N ALA A 153 -9.09 -1.42 -12.65
CA ALA A 153 -9.77 -0.45 -13.51
C ALA A 153 -9.05 0.90 -13.66
N GLY A 154 -7.91 1.09 -12.97
CA GLY A 154 -7.13 2.33 -13.00
C GLY A 154 -7.54 3.35 -11.94
N VAL A 155 -8.38 2.98 -10.97
CA VAL A 155 -8.80 3.88 -9.89
C VAL A 155 -8.04 3.53 -8.60
N ASN A 156 -7.18 4.46 -8.15
CA ASN A 156 -6.35 4.25 -6.97
C ASN A 156 -6.79 5.18 -5.82
N TYR A 157 -7.10 4.60 -4.64
CA TYR A 157 -7.53 5.30 -3.44
C TYR A 157 -7.24 4.45 -2.20
N LEU A 158 -7.18 5.07 -1.01
CA LEU A 158 -7.02 4.34 0.24
C LEU A 158 -8.24 3.45 0.52
N ASP A 159 -8.00 2.19 0.86
CA ASP A 159 -9.04 1.23 1.25
C ASP A 159 -10.02 1.85 2.27
N PRO A 160 -11.35 1.82 2.00
CA PRO A 160 -12.35 2.39 2.90
C PRO A 160 -12.31 1.84 4.33
N ARG A 161 -11.84 0.60 4.51
CA ARG A 161 -11.68 -0.03 5.85
C ARG A 161 -10.60 0.64 6.70
N LEU A 162 -9.60 1.28 6.05
CA LEU A 162 -8.51 1.99 6.73
C LEU A 162 -8.79 3.48 6.94
N ARG A 163 -9.71 4.08 6.18
CA ARG A 163 -10.03 5.51 6.27
C ARG A 163 -10.37 6.02 7.67
N PRO A 164 -11.13 5.30 8.51
CA PRO A 164 -11.43 5.75 9.87
C PRO A 164 -10.21 5.78 10.79
N LEU A 165 -9.16 5.01 10.47
CA LEU A 165 -7.98 4.81 11.31
C LEU A 165 -6.81 5.70 10.91
N LEU A 166 -6.73 6.05 9.62
CA LEU A 166 -5.55 6.69 9.05
C LEU A 166 -5.82 8.14 8.66
N ARG A 167 -4.81 8.98 8.87
CA ARG A 167 -4.78 10.36 8.39
C ARG A 167 -3.53 10.58 7.57
N THR A 168 -3.62 11.36 6.50
CA THR A 168 -2.43 11.78 5.74
C THR A 168 -1.67 12.84 6.51
N ARG A 169 -0.33 12.76 6.49
CA ARG A 169 0.54 13.80 7.01
C ARG A 169 1.43 14.32 5.87
N GLN A 170 1.38 15.63 5.65
CA GLN A 170 2.25 16.31 4.69
C GLN A 170 3.47 16.86 5.41
N PRO A 171 4.62 17.00 4.72
CA PRO A 171 5.77 17.70 5.28
C PRO A 171 5.39 19.16 5.56
N GLY A 172 5.86 19.68 6.69
CA GLY A 172 5.73 21.10 7.01
C GLY A 172 6.52 21.95 6.00
N GLU A 173 6.05 23.17 5.75
CA GLU A 173 6.74 24.12 4.86
C GLU A 173 8.10 24.53 5.42
N LEU A 174 8.23 24.55 6.74
CA LEU A 174 9.43 24.94 7.46
C LEU A 174 9.88 23.83 8.41
N LEU A 175 11.15 23.49 8.34
CA LEU A 175 11.77 22.51 9.22
C LEU A 175 13.04 23.12 9.84
N ALA A 176 13.22 22.97 11.15
CA ALA A 176 14.43 23.42 11.85
C ALA A 176 15.69 22.78 11.26
N VAL A 177 16.83 23.45 11.39
CA VAL A 177 18.11 22.92 10.87
C VAL A 177 18.44 21.56 11.49
N ALA A 178 18.29 21.47 12.83
CA ALA A 178 18.50 20.20 13.54
C ALA A 178 17.60 19.06 13.03
N HIS A 179 16.33 19.36 12.76
CA HIS A 179 15.38 18.38 12.24
C HIS A 179 15.72 17.94 10.79
N ARG A 180 16.16 18.89 9.93
CA ARG A 180 16.66 18.56 8.59
C ARG A 180 17.89 17.65 8.64
N GLN A 181 18.80 17.90 9.58
CA GLN A 181 19.98 17.04 9.79
C GLN A 181 19.58 15.63 10.21
N THR A 182 18.60 15.51 11.12
CA THR A 182 18.05 14.22 11.53
C THR A 182 17.40 13.50 10.35
N ALA A 183 16.59 14.17 9.53
CA ALA A 183 15.99 13.61 8.32
C ALA A 183 17.07 13.11 7.35
N ALA A 184 18.11 13.90 7.08
CA ALA A 184 19.23 13.49 6.22
C ALA A 184 19.98 12.26 6.77
N THR A 185 20.14 12.17 8.09
CA THR A 185 20.76 11.01 8.74
C THR A 185 19.93 9.74 8.55
N ILE A 186 18.61 9.84 8.66
CA ILE A 186 17.69 8.73 8.43
C ILE A 186 17.75 8.30 6.96
N LEU A 187 17.69 9.22 6.01
CA LEU A 187 17.79 8.94 4.57
C LEU A 187 19.09 8.19 4.25
N SER A 188 20.22 8.70 4.74
CA SER A 188 21.52 8.04 4.57
C SER A 188 21.58 6.64 5.18
N ALA A 189 20.87 6.41 6.29
CA ALA A 189 20.79 5.07 6.91
C ALA A 189 19.94 4.10 6.08
N ILE A 190 18.86 4.60 5.47
CA ILE A 190 18.01 3.81 4.57
C ILE A 190 18.77 3.45 3.30
N GLU A 191 19.40 4.42 2.63
CA GLU A 191 20.20 4.23 1.42
C GLU A 191 21.38 3.27 1.62
N ALA A 192 22.05 3.36 2.77
CA ALA A 192 23.14 2.45 3.12
C ALA A 192 22.69 1.02 3.49
N GLY A 193 21.38 0.72 3.42
CA GLY A 193 20.83 -0.58 3.82
C GLY A 193 20.93 -0.88 5.32
N ARG A 194 21.31 0.11 6.15
CA ARG A 194 21.42 -0.06 7.60
C ARG A 194 20.05 -0.21 8.28
N SER A 195 18.99 0.20 7.61
CA SER A 195 17.60 -0.03 8.01
C SER A 195 17.02 -1.22 7.24
N SER A 196 17.59 -2.41 7.40
CA SER A 196 17.11 -3.63 6.75
C SER A 196 15.65 -3.96 7.07
N SER A 197 15.17 -3.48 8.21
CA SER A 197 13.77 -3.67 8.66
C SER A 197 12.82 -2.56 8.17
N GLY A 198 13.32 -1.43 7.67
CA GLY A 198 12.51 -0.25 7.34
C GLY A 198 11.86 0.43 8.55
N LEU A 199 12.31 0.16 9.78
CA LEU A 199 11.73 0.70 11.01
C LEU A 199 12.61 1.83 11.59
N VAL A 200 12.00 3.01 11.79
CA VAL A 200 12.63 4.19 12.34
C VAL A 200 11.91 4.59 13.63
N LEU A 201 12.64 4.73 14.71
CA LEU A 201 12.11 5.18 16.02
C LEU A 201 12.54 6.62 16.28
N LEU A 202 11.56 7.50 16.46
CA LEU A 202 11.78 8.90 16.79
C LEU A 202 11.32 9.16 18.22
N THR A 203 12.24 9.61 19.07
CA THR A 203 11.99 9.95 20.48
C THR A 203 12.42 11.38 20.76
N GLY A 204 12.13 11.89 21.93
CA GLY A 204 12.50 13.24 22.37
C GLY A 204 11.29 14.04 22.83
N ASP A 205 11.48 15.32 23.07
CA ASP A 205 10.47 16.20 23.65
C ASP A 205 9.66 17.00 22.62
N ASP A 206 9.93 16.80 21.30
CA ASP A 206 9.21 17.45 20.20
C ASP A 206 8.42 16.45 19.37
N LEU A 207 7.22 16.08 19.82
CA LEU A 207 6.35 15.14 19.10
C LEU A 207 5.93 15.68 17.73
N GLN A 208 5.71 16.99 17.61
CA GLN A 208 5.38 17.62 16.33
C GLN A 208 6.55 17.52 15.36
N GLY A 209 7.77 17.88 15.83
CA GLY A 209 9.01 17.79 15.06
C GLY A 209 9.35 16.36 14.64
N GLN A 210 9.08 15.36 15.50
CA GLN A 210 9.21 13.94 15.12
C GLN A 210 8.35 13.60 13.90
N GLY A 211 7.10 14.04 13.91
CA GLY A 211 6.19 13.84 12.78
C GLY A 211 6.61 14.58 11.52
N ASP A 212 7.17 15.79 11.66
CA ASP A 212 7.64 16.60 10.53
C ASP A 212 8.92 16.01 9.91
N VAL A 213 9.83 15.48 10.75
CA VAL A 213 11.00 14.72 10.29
C VAL A 213 10.56 13.48 9.50
N ALA A 214 9.62 12.70 10.03
CA ALA A 214 9.09 11.52 9.33
C ALA A 214 8.43 11.90 7.98
N ALA A 215 7.67 12.99 7.96
CA ALA A 215 7.03 13.48 6.73
C ALA A 215 8.04 13.98 5.70
N SER A 216 9.09 14.66 6.14
CA SER A 216 10.19 15.09 5.27
C SER A 216 10.91 13.90 4.64
N VAL A 217 11.26 12.87 5.44
CA VAL A 217 11.91 11.64 4.94
C VAL A 217 11.01 10.91 3.94
N ALA A 218 9.72 10.73 4.26
CA ALA A 218 8.78 10.08 3.35
C ALA A 218 8.66 10.83 2.03
N SER A 219 8.56 12.17 2.08
CA SER A 219 8.47 13.02 0.89
C SER A 219 9.71 12.93 0.00
N GLU A 220 10.92 12.94 0.57
CA GLU A 220 12.17 12.78 -0.18
C GLU A 220 12.27 11.43 -0.88
N LEU A 221 11.65 10.38 -0.30
CA LEU A 221 11.56 9.05 -0.89
C LEU A 221 10.39 8.90 -1.89
N GLY A 222 9.62 9.97 -2.13
CA GLY A 222 8.43 9.92 -2.99
C GLY A 222 7.28 9.11 -2.41
N LEU A 223 7.23 8.93 -1.07
CA LEU A 223 6.20 8.17 -0.38
C LEU A 223 5.16 9.09 0.26
N GLN A 224 3.90 8.71 0.17
CA GLN A 224 2.83 9.34 0.94
C GLN A 224 2.87 8.85 2.40
N LEU A 225 2.91 9.77 3.37
CA LEU A 225 2.88 9.39 4.78
C LEU A 225 1.46 9.35 5.32
N TYR A 226 1.09 8.19 5.89
CA TYR A 226 -0.13 8.01 6.65
C TYR A 226 0.18 7.85 8.14
N MET A 227 -0.64 8.44 8.98
CA MET A 227 -0.50 8.40 10.43
C MET A 227 -1.61 7.54 11.04
N LEU A 228 -1.22 6.64 11.94
CA LEU A 228 -2.08 5.81 12.77
C LEU A 228 -1.82 6.11 14.25
N PRO A 229 -2.76 6.64 15.02
CA PRO A 229 -2.67 6.67 16.47
C PRO A 229 -2.59 5.26 17.05
N ALA A 230 -1.61 4.98 17.91
CA ALA A 230 -1.42 3.66 18.51
C ALA A 230 -2.65 3.16 19.29
N ALA A 231 -3.43 4.08 19.85
CA ALA A 231 -4.70 3.78 20.54
C ALA A 231 -5.77 3.15 19.64
N LEU A 232 -5.68 3.33 18.31
CA LEU A 232 -6.62 2.75 17.35
C LEU A 232 -6.21 1.35 16.88
N VAL A 233 -5.07 0.82 17.31
CA VAL A 233 -4.68 -0.57 17.06
C VAL A 233 -5.63 -1.52 17.80
N PRO A 234 -6.27 -2.45 17.09
CA PRO A 234 -7.24 -3.34 17.71
C PRO A 234 -6.60 -4.28 18.76
N PRO A 235 -7.37 -4.74 19.77
CA PRO A 235 -6.81 -5.54 20.86
C PRO A 235 -6.60 -7.02 20.52
N SER A 236 -7.32 -7.57 19.54
CA SER A 236 -7.23 -9.01 19.23
C SER A 236 -6.15 -9.32 18.20
N ALA A 237 -5.46 -10.44 18.36
CA ALA A 237 -4.37 -10.85 17.45
C ALA A 237 -4.84 -11.01 15.99
N SER A 238 -6.04 -11.54 15.78
CA SER A 238 -6.61 -11.72 14.43
C SER A 238 -6.95 -10.38 13.75
N GLU A 239 -7.42 -9.40 14.52
CA GLU A 239 -7.69 -8.05 13.99
C GLU A 239 -6.40 -7.28 13.72
N ILE A 240 -5.36 -7.46 14.55
CA ILE A 240 -4.02 -6.91 14.32
C ILE A 240 -3.46 -7.45 13.00
N GLU A 241 -3.49 -8.78 12.81
CA GLU A 241 -3.04 -9.41 11.57
C GLU A 241 -3.84 -8.89 10.36
N ALA A 242 -5.16 -8.79 10.52
CA ALA A 242 -6.03 -8.26 9.47
C ALA A 242 -5.67 -6.82 9.08
N LEU A 243 -5.43 -5.97 10.09
CA LEU A 243 -5.02 -4.56 9.88
C LEU A 243 -3.63 -4.49 9.23
N ALA A 244 -2.67 -5.30 9.71
CA ALA A 244 -1.32 -5.33 9.17
C ALA A 244 -1.29 -5.75 7.70
N VAL A 245 -2.04 -6.78 7.33
CA VAL A 245 -2.16 -7.24 5.92
C VAL A 245 -2.78 -6.16 5.04
N LEU A 246 -3.89 -5.56 5.47
CA LEU A 246 -4.55 -4.49 4.71
C LEU A 246 -3.62 -3.29 4.53
N TRP A 247 -2.95 -2.86 5.60
CA TRP A 247 -2.01 -1.74 5.51
C TRP A 247 -0.85 -2.05 4.56
N GLN A 248 -0.21 -3.21 4.69
CA GLN A 248 0.92 -3.58 3.84
C GLN A 248 0.51 -3.61 2.36
N ARG A 249 -0.69 -4.11 2.05
CA ARG A 249 -1.23 -4.06 0.70
C ARG A 249 -1.38 -2.63 0.20
N GLU A 250 -1.99 -1.75 0.99
CA GLU A 250 -2.17 -0.35 0.62
C GLU A 250 -0.84 0.42 0.53
N ALA A 251 0.13 0.11 1.38
CA ALA A 251 1.46 0.71 1.32
C ALA A 251 2.13 0.47 -0.05
N PHE A 252 1.98 -0.74 -0.61
CA PHE A 252 2.45 -1.04 -1.96
C PHE A 252 1.65 -0.30 -3.04
N LEU A 253 0.30 -0.35 -2.98
CA LEU A 253 -0.57 0.22 -4.01
C LEU A 253 -0.55 1.75 -4.06
N LEU A 254 -0.27 2.40 -2.94
CA LEU A 254 -0.27 3.86 -2.79
C LEU A 254 1.14 4.46 -2.73
N HIS A 255 2.20 3.65 -2.78
CA HIS A 255 3.57 4.09 -2.51
C HIS A 255 3.64 4.88 -1.20
N ALA A 256 3.33 4.22 -0.09
CA ALA A 256 3.11 4.89 1.17
C ALA A 256 3.98 4.34 2.32
N ALA A 257 4.28 5.19 3.29
CA ALA A 257 4.88 4.87 4.57
C ALA A 257 3.88 5.06 5.71
N LEU A 258 4.07 4.36 6.82
CA LEU A 258 3.25 4.48 8.02
C LEU A 258 3.99 5.21 9.13
N LEU A 259 3.30 6.11 9.78
CA LEU A 259 3.68 6.73 11.04
C LEU A 259 2.76 6.22 12.14
N VAL A 260 3.29 5.52 13.12
CA VAL A 260 2.53 5.10 14.31
C VAL A 260 2.82 6.10 15.44
N GLU A 261 1.79 6.79 15.89
CA GLU A 261 1.89 7.81 16.91
C GLU A 261 1.54 7.26 18.31
N CYS A 262 2.53 7.26 19.20
CA CYS A 262 2.44 6.85 20.59
C CYS A 262 2.41 8.12 21.50
N ALA A 263 1.37 8.95 21.34
CA ALA A 263 1.26 10.24 22.04
C ALA A 263 0.72 10.11 23.47
N GLU A 264 0.14 8.98 23.85
CA GLU A 264 -0.46 8.77 25.17
C GLU A 264 0.60 8.32 26.17
N HIS A 265 0.33 8.61 27.47
CA HIS A 265 1.23 8.25 28.57
C HIS A 265 1.35 6.72 28.75
N GLU A 266 0.42 5.96 28.22
CA GLU A 266 0.44 4.50 28.25
C GLU A 266 0.29 3.94 26.85
N VAL A 267 1.40 3.45 26.29
CA VAL A 267 1.41 2.85 24.96
C VAL A 267 0.71 1.51 24.99
N PRO A 268 -0.32 1.31 24.16
CA PRO A 268 -1.04 0.03 24.12
C PRO A 268 -0.09 -1.13 23.78
N LYS A 269 -0.12 -2.21 24.57
CA LYS A 269 0.77 -3.39 24.38
C LYS A 269 0.67 -3.98 22.99
N GLN A 270 -0.54 -3.96 22.41
CA GLN A 270 -0.79 -4.46 21.05
C GLN A 270 -0.14 -3.63 19.95
N ALA A 271 0.22 -2.37 20.20
CA ALA A 271 0.89 -1.53 19.24
C ALA A 271 2.26 -2.11 18.81
N GLY A 272 3.04 -2.64 19.77
CA GLY A 272 4.30 -3.33 19.48
C GLY A 272 4.09 -4.56 18.60
N SER A 273 3.12 -5.40 18.91
CA SER A 273 2.78 -6.59 18.12
C SER A 273 2.32 -6.23 16.71
N PHE A 274 1.60 -5.13 16.54
CA PHE A 274 1.22 -4.63 15.22
C PHE A 274 2.45 -4.15 14.42
N ILE A 275 3.28 -3.30 15.02
CA ILE A 275 4.48 -2.74 14.37
C ILE A 275 5.43 -3.86 13.93
N ASP A 276 5.61 -4.89 14.76
CA ASP A 276 6.48 -6.04 14.46
C ASP A 276 6.01 -6.87 13.25
N GLN A 277 4.72 -6.82 12.90
CA GLN A 277 4.15 -7.50 11.74
C GLN A 277 4.24 -6.68 10.45
N LEU A 278 4.54 -5.38 10.53
CA LEU A 278 4.56 -4.51 9.36
C LEU A 278 5.83 -4.68 8.52
N GLY A 279 5.68 -4.64 7.20
CA GLY A 279 6.78 -4.46 6.24
C GLY A 279 6.85 -3.01 5.74
N GLY A 280 7.88 -2.73 4.93
CA GLY A 280 8.08 -1.40 4.35
C GLY A 280 8.62 -0.37 5.35
N LEU A 281 8.47 0.91 5.00
CA LEU A 281 8.96 2.01 5.84
C LEU A 281 7.91 2.39 6.89
N VAL A 282 8.30 2.25 8.15
CA VAL A 282 7.48 2.55 9.32
C VAL A 282 8.22 3.47 10.26
N PHE A 283 7.60 4.58 10.61
CA PHE A 283 8.05 5.48 11.67
C PHE A 283 7.22 5.24 12.92
N VAL A 284 7.86 5.23 14.08
CA VAL A 284 7.18 5.22 15.38
C VAL A 284 7.63 6.45 16.14
N ILE A 285 6.69 7.27 16.55
CA ILE A 285 6.94 8.52 17.27
C ILE A 285 6.30 8.50 18.64
N GLY A 286 6.95 9.15 19.62
CA GLY A 286 6.43 9.30 20.96
C GLY A 286 7.52 9.58 21.99
N GLN A 287 7.13 9.92 23.21
CA GLN A 287 8.04 10.00 24.34
C GLN A 287 8.38 8.61 24.88
N GLU A 288 7.36 7.75 24.98
CA GLU A 288 7.49 6.34 25.31
C GLU A 288 7.14 5.51 24.08
N LEU A 289 7.94 4.50 23.79
CA LEU A 289 7.74 3.61 22.64
C LEU A 289 7.44 2.19 23.13
N PRO A 290 6.67 1.42 22.33
CA PRO A 290 6.39 0.03 22.67
C PRO A 290 7.68 -0.82 22.60
N SER A 291 7.71 -1.92 23.34
CA SER A 291 8.75 -2.92 23.17
C SER A 291 8.60 -3.59 21.82
N LEU A 292 9.67 -3.58 21.02
CA LEU A 292 9.71 -4.11 19.66
C LEU A 292 10.74 -5.24 19.56
N THR A 293 10.47 -6.22 18.74
CA THR A 293 11.38 -7.34 18.45
C THR A 293 12.25 -7.07 17.22
N ARG A 294 11.78 -6.21 16.33
CA ARG A 294 12.50 -5.82 15.11
C ARG A 294 13.61 -4.83 15.39
N GLN A 295 14.68 -4.95 14.62
CA GLN A 295 15.77 -4.00 14.65
C GLN A 295 15.30 -2.66 14.05
N ALA A 296 15.60 -1.55 14.72
CA ALA A 296 15.16 -0.23 14.31
C ALA A 296 16.32 0.77 14.28
N VAL A 297 16.15 1.86 13.54
CA VAL A 297 17.05 3.01 13.54
C VAL A 297 16.51 4.04 14.54
N PRO A 298 17.14 4.19 15.73
CA PRO A 298 16.70 5.18 16.70
C PRO A 298 17.27 6.56 16.36
N GLN A 299 16.45 7.59 16.52
CA GLN A 299 16.83 8.99 16.39
C GLN A 299 16.13 9.83 17.46
N VAL A 300 16.79 10.89 17.90
CA VAL A 300 16.23 11.81 18.90
C VAL A 300 15.87 13.12 18.21
N VAL A 301 14.65 13.57 18.41
CA VAL A 301 14.11 14.82 17.89
C VAL A 301 13.62 15.67 19.05
N ASN A 302 14.41 16.65 19.43
CA ASN A 302 14.08 17.59 20.49
C ASN A 302 13.64 18.92 19.90
N ARG A 303 12.96 19.72 20.71
CA ARG A 303 12.57 21.08 20.34
C ARG A 303 13.77 21.86 19.86
N PRO A 304 13.63 22.61 18.76
CA PRO A 304 14.69 23.48 18.26
C PRO A 304 15.14 24.48 19.34
N GLN A 305 16.41 24.83 19.32
CA GLN A 305 16.92 25.85 20.24
C GLN A 305 16.32 27.24 19.95
N ALA A 306 16.30 28.12 20.94
CA ALA A 306 15.68 29.46 20.83
C ALA A 306 16.13 30.24 19.58
N VAL A 307 17.40 30.09 19.19
CA VAL A 307 17.94 30.74 17.98
C VAL A 307 17.31 30.18 16.71
N GLU A 308 17.13 28.86 16.65
CA GLU A 308 16.49 28.20 15.51
C GLU A 308 14.98 28.48 15.46
N GLN A 309 14.31 28.48 16.62
CA GLN A 309 12.88 28.86 16.72
C GLN A 309 12.67 30.30 16.21
N ARG A 310 13.54 31.23 16.61
CA ARG A 310 13.48 32.60 16.12
C ARG A 310 13.65 32.67 14.60
N ALA A 311 14.61 31.93 14.04
CA ALA A 311 14.85 31.90 12.60
C ALA A 311 13.64 31.32 11.85
N LEU A 312 12.96 30.30 12.41
CA LEU A 312 11.72 29.73 11.84
C LEU A 312 10.58 30.77 11.84
N TRP A 313 10.41 31.52 12.96
CA TRP A 313 9.42 32.59 13.03
C TRP A 313 9.70 33.70 12.04
N GLU A 314 10.98 34.15 11.94
CA GLU A 314 11.37 35.17 10.95
C GLU A 314 11.10 34.72 9.52
N GLN A 315 11.34 33.46 9.22
CA GLN A 315 11.02 32.86 7.88
C GLN A 315 9.54 32.76 7.63
N ALA A 316 8.74 32.35 8.63
CA ALA A 316 7.29 32.21 8.51
C ALA A 316 6.58 33.57 8.33
N LEU A 317 7.02 34.58 9.06
CA LEU A 317 6.47 35.94 9.05
C LEU A 317 6.97 36.77 7.86
N GLY A 318 8.12 36.44 7.28
CA GLY A 318 8.67 37.19 6.16
C GLY A 318 8.86 38.68 6.50
N GLN A 319 8.24 39.56 5.73
CA GLN A 319 8.31 41.01 5.93
C GLN A 319 7.65 41.49 7.23
N ASP A 320 6.69 40.75 7.76
CA ASP A 320 5.96 41.07 8.99
C ASP A 320 6.79 40.75 10.25
N ALA A 321 7.89 40.02 10.13
CA ALA A 321 8.83 39.75 11.24
C ALA A 321 9.34 41.00 11.92
N ALA A 322 9.51 42.09 11.16
CA ALA A 322 9.95 43.39 11.69
C ALA A 322 8.91 44.05 12.63
N LEU A 323 7.65 43.74 12.50
CA LEU A 323 6.54 44.25 13.32
C LEU A 323 6.47 43.58 14.70
N VAL A 324 7.03 42.37 14.82
CA VAL A 324 6.94 41.51 16.02
C VAL A 324 8.27 41.46 16.77
N ASN A 325 9.29 42.21 16.31
CA ASN A 325 10.62 42.27 16.90
C ASN A 325 10.55 42.68 18.38
N GLY A 326 10.87 41.77 19.28
CA GLY A 326 10.82 41.94 20.75
C GLY A 326 9.80 41.03 21.44
N SER A 327 8.79 40.49 20.73
CA SER A 327 7.81 39.54 21.28
C SER A 327 8.13 38.08 20.97
N LEU A 328 9.09 37.81 20.08
CA LEU A 328 9.47 36.46 19.66
C LEU A 328 10.30 35.69 20.69
N ASP A 329 10.93 36.38 21.63
CA ASP A 329 11.83 35.77 22.63
C ASP A 329 11.09 34.93 23.70
N GLY A 330 9.76 34.94 23.69
CA GLY A 330 8.91 34.15 24.59
C GLY A 330 7.95 33.20 23.92
N VAL A 331 7.98 33.08 22.59
CA VAL A 331 7.05 32.25 21.82
C VAL A 331 7.76 30.95 21.43
N SER A 332 7.21 29.83 21.85
CA SER A 332 7.66 28.49 21.38
C SER A 332 7.10 28.21 20.01
N TRP A 333 7.91 27.62 19.16
CA TRP A 333 7.52 27.08 17.85
C TRP A 333 6.78 25.75 18.03
#